data_ac86734205f3ac4c97951087439ef509
#
_entry.id   ac86734205f3ac4c97951087439ef509
#
_cell.length_a   1.000
_cell.length_b   1.000
_cell.length_c   1.000
_cell.angle_alpha   90.00
_cell.angle_beta   90.00
_cell.angle_gamma   90.00
#
_symmetry.space_group_name_H-M   'P 1'
#
loop_
_entity.id
_entity.type
_entity.pdbx_description
1 polymer ?
#
loop_
_entity_poly.entity_id
_entity_poly.type
_entity_poly.pdbx_seq_one_letter_code
_entity_poly.pdbx_strand_id
1 'polypeptide(L)'
;MCYIMDKVGILKSDRIEQTTLLVNQNKIEFMRQSMDNIKFMRMDLSSYLITPGYVMLDFSLHSLLPFQDFKQQIIRYLKKGCTSLLTVVDIKYEKELVSNVKKRRHLMINSPIDYFMAVKLSLKSLNQSVLRKCKQQQVSIVFVEINKDDRLDLTSWGWIRDAMFSNPITLIPFTSDESLSPFKKNRLLQEWNRIVREHRISSLYEFLEEGTPLSKEILMKLGIYPVKGDIRVGNKLNYNLYKLEELKYHIDGKPIIQHNEISPTFTSHNGKLININGNILFLPGKGEECFISISGRFIPQSASF
;
A
#
# COMPACT_ATOMS: atom_id res chain seq x y z
N MET A 1 -7.05 22.94 -14.31
CA MET A 1 -8.43 23.35 -13.98
C MET A 1 -8.52 23.44 -12.46
N CYS A 2 -9.11 24.53 -11.94
CA CYS A 2 -9.28 24.74 -10.50
C CYS A 2 -10.76 24.57 -10.15
N TYR A 3 -11.08 23.83 -9.08
CA TYR A 3 -12.46 23.59 -8.61
C TYR A 3 -12.48 23.26 -7.12
N ILE A 4 -13.65 23.34 -6.52
CA ILE A 4 -13.87 23.11 -5.10
C ILE A 4 -14.68 21.82 -4.92
N MET A 5 -14.18 20.89 -4.11
CA MET A 5 -14.93 19.77 -3.55
C MET A 5 -15.51 20.26 -2.22
N ASP A 6 -16.81 20.54 -2.20
CA ASP A 6 -17.45 21.23 -1.09
C ASP A 6 -18.12 20.26 -0.12
N LYS A 7 -17.99 20.54 1.20
CA LYS A 7 -18.67 19.85 2.30
C LYS A 7 -18.47 18.32 2.33
N VAL A 8 -17.35 17.82 1.80
CA VAL A 8 -17.07 16.37 1.84
C VAL A 8 -16.76 15.90 3.26
N GLY A 9 -17.36 14.78 3.67
CA GLY A 9 -17.04 14.15 4.94
C GLY A 9 -15.63 13.55 4.92
N ILE A 10 -14.81 13.82 5.91
CA ILE A 10 -13.51 13.18 6.12
C ILE A 10 -13.47 12.55 7.51
N LEU A 11 -12.89 11.36 7.63
CA LEU A 11 -12.75 10.68 8.91
C LEU A 11 -11.55 11.24 9.66
N LYS A 12 -11.82 11.92 10.80
CA LYS A 12 -10.80 12.41 11.72
C LYS A 12 -11.09 11.93 13.13
N SER A 13 -10.11 11.32 13.78
CA SER A 13 -10.25 10.85 15.16
C SER A 13 -11.59 10.11 15.43
N ASP A 14 -11.96 9.21 14.51
CA ASP A 14 -13.17 8.40 14.55
C ASP A 14 -14.51 9.16 14.37
N ARG A 15 -14.47 10.41 13.95
CA ARG A 15 -15.69 11.19 13.61
C ARG A 15 -15.61 11.70 12.16
N ILE A 16 -16.78 11.82 11.55
CA ILE A 16 -16.89 12.44 10.22
C ILE A 16 -16.98 13.96 10.42
N GLU A 17 -15.99 14.67 9.89
CA GLU A 17 -15.99 16.13 9.85
C GLU A 17 -16.18 16.58 8.39
N GLN A 18 -17.02 17.57 8.18
CA GLN A 18 -17.15 18.19 6.86
C GLN A 18 -15.95 19.10 6.58
N THR A 19 -15.40 18.94 5.39
CA THR A 19 -14.23 19.69 4.93
C THR A 19 -14.43 20.09 3.47
N THR A 20 -13.89 21.23 3.10
CA THR A 20 -13.88 21.73 1.72
C THR A 20 -12.45 21.71 1.19
N LEU A 21 -12.26 21.15 -0.01
CA LEU A 21 -10.96 21.01 -0.67
C LEU A 21 -10.92 21.88 -1.91
N LEU A 22 -9.88 22.71 -2.04
CA LEU A 22 -9.56 23.40 -3.29
C LEU A 22 -8.58 22.53 -4.08
N VAL A 23 -8.97 22.16 -5.26
CA VAL A 23 -8.18 21.32 -6.17
C VAL A 23 -7.69 22.16 -7.34
N ASN A 24 -6.39 22.13 -7.61
CA ASN A 24 -5.77 22.75 -8.76
C ASN A 24 -4.80 21.77 -9.42
N GLN A 25 -4.91 21.60 -10.73
CA GLN A 25 -4.04 20.71 -11.54
C GLN A 25 -3.84 19.31 -10.92
N ASN A 26 -4.93 18.71 -10.44
CA ASN A 26 -4.96 17.39 -9.82
C ASN A 26 -4.18 17.28 -8.48
N LYS A 27 -3.97 18.41 -7.79
CA LYS A 27 -3.42 18.47 -6.44
C LYS A 27 -4.36 19.20 -5.50
N ILE A 28 -4.32 18.83 -4.23
CA ILE A 28 -5.02 19.56 -3.17
C ILE A 28 -4.19 20.79 -2.83
N GLU A 29 -4.72 21.95 -3.10
CA GLU A 29 -4.04 23.24 -2.85
C GLU A 29 -4.35 23.77 -1.45
N PHE A 30 -5.63 23.69 -1.06
CA PHE A 30 -6.08 24.08 0.28
C PHE A 30 -7.11 23.09 0.84
N MET A 31 -7.18 23.02 2.16
CA MET A 31 -8.15 22.26 2.91
C MET A 31 -8.65 23.10 4.08
N ARG A 32 -9.96 23.38 4.14
CA ARG A 32 -10.61 24.17 5.20
C ARG A 32 -12.03 23.68 5.44
N GLN A 33 -12.67 24.09 6.53
CA GLN A 33 -14.07 23.76 6.82
C GLN A 33 -15.02 24.42 5.79
N SER A 34 -14.75 25.66 5.39
CA SER A 34 -15.52 26.40 4.40
C SER A 34 -14.61 27.30 3.55
N MET A 35 -15.04 27.56 2.29
CA MET A 35 -14.35 28.45 1.35
C MET A 35 -15.36 29.32 0.59
N ASP A 36 -16.34 29.93 1.28
CA ASP A 36 -17.48 30.62 0.69
C ASP A 36 -17.07 31.83 -0.18
N ASN A 37 -15.95 32.47 0.14
CA ASN A 37 -15.45 33.65 -0.56
C ASN A 37 -14.70 33.32 -1.87
N ILE A 38 -14.49 32.05 -2.20
CA ILE A 38 -13.74 31.63 -3.39
C ILE A 38 -14.72 31.28 -4.49
N LYS A 39 -14.62 31.96 -5.64
CA LYS A 39 -15.51 31.80 -6.80
C LYS A 39 -14.91 30.83 -7.83
N PHE A 40 -14.86 29.54 -7.53
CA PHE A 40 -14.56 28.49 -8.49
C PHE A 40 -15.78 27.56 -8.64
N MET A 41 -15.76 26.71 -9.67
CA MET A 41 -16.76 25.67 -9.83
C MET A 41 -16.80 24.80 -8.55
N ARG A 42 -17.99 24.55 -8.01
CA ARG A 42 -18.20 23.77 -6.81
C ARG A 42 -18.86 22.44 -7.11
N MET A 43 -18.36 21.41 -6.48
CA MET A 43 -18.96 20.08 -6.48
C MET A 43 -19.44 19.81 -5.06
N ASP A 44 -20.74 19.78 -4.84
CA ASP A 44 -21.33 19.42 -3.55
C ASP A 44 -21.13 17.91 -3.27
N LEU A 45 -20.41 17.60 -2.23
CA LEU A 45 -20.11 16.25 -1.77
C LEU A 45 -20.59 15.99 -0.34
N SER A 46 -21.58 16.75 0.12
CA SER A 46 -22.15 16.66 1.47
C SER A 46 -22.69 15.25 1.81
N SER A 47 -23.10 14.49 0.80
CA SER A 47 -23.58 13.09 0.94
C SER A 47 -22.48 12.04 0.84
N TYR A 48 -21.19 12.44 0.79
CA TYR A 48 -20.08 11.52 0.59
C TYR A 48 -19.04 11.60 1.71
N LEU A 49 -18.47 10.43 2.01
CA LEU A 49 -17.25 10.30 2.79
C LEU A 49 -16.08 10.12 1.84
N ILE A 50 -15.03 10.93 2.01
CA ILE A 50 -13.78 10.78 1.26
C ILE A 50 -12.76 10.00 2.08
N THR A 51 -12.10 9.03 1.46
CA THR A 51 -10.91 8.36 2.00
C THR A 51 -9.74 8.52 1.03
N PRO A 52 -8.50 8.39 1.50
CA PRO A 52 -7.37 8.29 0.58
C PRO A 52 -7.57 7.11 -0.37
N GLY A 53 -7.01 7.22 -1.57
CA GLY A 53 -6.88 6.05 -2.45
C GLY A 53 -6.01 4.98 -1.80
N TYR A 54 -6.46 3.73 -1.85
CA TYR A 54 -5.80 2.66 -1.12
C TYR A 54 -4.51 2.19 -1.78
N VAL A 55 -3.57 1.79 -0.93
CA VAL A 55 -2.39 1.00 -1.31
C VAL A 55 -2.67 -0.45 -0.93
N MET A 56 -2.63 -1.35 -1.89
CA MET A 56 -2.92 -2.78 -1.66
C MET A 56 -1.74 -3.65 -2.07
N LEU A 57 -1.60 -4.80 -1.41
CA LEU A 57 -0.58 -5.80 -1.67
C LEU A 57 -1.05 -6.79 -2.74
N ASP A 58 -0.12 -7.18 -3.61
CA ASP A 58 -0.33 -8.17 -4.67
C ASP A 58 0.82 -9.18 -4.75
N PHE A 59 0.49 -10.46 -4.62
CA PHE A 59 1.39 -11.60 -4.88
C PHE A 59 1.02 -12.35 -6.15
N SER A 60 -0.17 -12.12 -6.69
CA SER A 60 -0.80 -12.94 -7.73
C SER A 60 -0.35 -12.61 -9.14
N LEU A 61 0.15 -11.40 -9.39
CA LEU A 61 0.68 -11.01 -10.69
C LEU A 61 1.95 -11.81 -11.02
N HIS A 62 1.95 -12.52 -12.14
CA HIS A 62 3.12 -13.22 -12.65
C HIS A 62 3.73 -12.46 -13.84
N SER A 63 5.05 -12.53 -13.99
CA SER A 63 5.77 -11.74 -15.00
C SER A 63 5.46 -12.12 -16.46
N LEU A 64 4.81 -13.26 -16.68
CA LEU A 64 4.45 -13.78 -18.01
C LEU A 64 2.94 -13.79 -18.27
N LEU A 65 2.16 -13.00 -17.51
CA LEU A 65 0.71 -12.94 -17.71
C LEU A 65 0.36 -12.30 -19.05
N PRO A 66 -0.56 -12.90 -19.81
CA PRO A 66 -1.19 -12.24 -20.94
C PRO A 66 -1.85 -10.91 -20.50
N PHE A 67 -1.89 -9.93 -21.39
CA PHE A 67 -2.45 -8.61 -21.09
C PHE A 67 -3.90 -8.67 -20.56
N GLN A 68 -4.72 -9.57 -21.09
CA GLN A 68 -6.11 -9.71 -20.65
C GLN A 68 -6.21 -10.19 -19.20
N ASP A 69 -5.37 -11.14 -18.79
CA ASP A 69 -5.34 -11.67 -17.43
C ASP A 69 -4.80 -10.62 -16.46
N PHE A 70 -3.74 -9.91 -16.86
CA PHE A 70 -3.22 -8.75 -16.13
C PHE A 70 -4.32 -7.71 -15.92
N LYS A 71 -5.05 -7.34 -16.98
CA LYS A 71 -6.15 -6.38 -16.90
C LYS A 71 -7.23 -6.84 -15.93
N GLN A 72 -7.64 -8.10 -15.99
CA GLN A 72 -8.66 -8.64 -15.09
C GLN A 72 -8.21 -8.61 -13.63
N GLN A 73 -6.96 -8.97 -13.35
CA GLN A 73 -6.42 -8.91 -11.99
C GLN A 73 -6.39 -7.47 -11.46
N ILE A 74 -5.88 -6.52 -12.26
CA ILE A 74 -5.86 -5.11 -11.85
C ILE A 74 -7.28 -4.57 -11.63
N ILE A 75 -8.26 -4.92 -12.46
CA ILE A 75 -9.66 -4.50 -12.29
C ILE A 75 -10.21 -4.92 -10.93
N ARG A 76 -9.82 -6.09 -10.38
CA ARG A 76 -10.24 -6.51 -9.03
C ARG A 76 -9.78 -5.52 -7.96
N TYR A 77 -8.55 -5.03 -8.05
CA TYR A 77 -8.02 -4.02 -7.14
C TYR A 77 -8.70 -2.66 -7.33
N LEU A 78 -8.93 -2.24 -8.59
CA LEU A 78 -9.60 -0.97 -8.89
C LEU A 78 -11.01 -0.90 -8.31
N LYS A 79 -11.77 -2.00 -8.39
CA LYS A 79 -13.11 -2.10 -7.79
C LYS A 79 -13.11 -1.89 -6.28
N LYS A 80 -12.03 -2.27 -5.60
CA LYS A 80 -11.86 -2.08 -4.16
C LYS A 80 -11.31 -0.69 -3.79
N GLY A 81 -11.11 0.22 -4.75
CA GLY A 81 -10.58 1.57 -4.50
C GLY A 81 -9.05 1.65 -4.41
N CYS A 82 -8.35 0.67 -4.95
CA CYS A 82 -6.89 0.70 -5.05
C CYS A 82 -6.43 1.76 -6.05
N THR A 83 -5.53 2.63 -5.64
CA THR A 83 -4.88 3.65 -6.50
C THR A 83 -3.37 3.47 -6.56
N SER A 84 -2.83 2.60 -5.73
CA SER A 84 -1.41 2.24 -5.75
C SER A 84 -1.25 0.78 -5.35
N LEU A 85 -0.45 0.02 -6.09
CA LEU A 85 -0.23 -1.40 -5.87
C LEU A 85 1.17 -1.66 -5.35
N LEU A 86 1.30 -2.45 -4.29
CA LEU A 86 2.58 -3.02 -3.87
C LEU A 86 2.70 -4.40 -4.53
N THR A 87 3.39 -4.48 -5.68
CA THR A 87 3.54 -5.72 -6.43
C THR A 87 4.80 -6.46 -6.02
N VAL A 88 4.68 -7.76 -5.74
CA VAL A 88 5.74 -8.59 -5.20
C VAL A 88 6.30 -9.52 -6.27
N VAL A 89 7.62 -9.52 -6.44
CA VAL A 89 8.35 -10.39 -7.35
C VAL A 89 8.93 -11.56 -6.57
N ASP A 90 8.58 -12.78 -6.95
CA ASP A 90 9.12 -13.99 -6.35
C ASP A 90 10.54 -14.26 -6.87
N ILE A 91 11.48 -14.46 -5.93
CA ILE A 91 12.91 -14.68 -6.20
C ILE A 91 13.34 -15.98 -5.53
N LYS A 92 13.54 -17.02 -6.34
CA LYS A 92 14.05 -18.31 -5.85
C LYS A 92 15.55 -18.28 -5.67
N TYR A 93 16.27 -17.69 -6.61
CA TYR A 93 17.73 -17.60 -6.60
C TYR A 93 18.19 -16.16 -6.80
N GLU A 94 19.23 -15.76 -6.08
CA GLU A 94 19.80 -14.42 -6.13
C GLU A 94 20.10 -13.93 -7.57
N LYS A 95 20.57 -14.81 -8.45
CA LYS A 95 20.89 -14.49 -9.86
C LYS A 95 19.69 -14.02 -10.67
N GLU A 96 18.48 -14.38 -10.25
CA GLU A 96 17.24 -14.05 -10.95
C GLU A 96 16.64 -12.69 -10.56
N LEU A 97 17.12 -12.10 -9.45
CA LEU A 97 16.54 -10.88 -8.90
C LEU A 97 16.45 -9.77 -9.95
N VAL A 98 17.57 -9.43 -10.59
CA VAL A 98 17.61 -8.32 -11.55
C VAL A 98 16.71 -8.60 -12.75
N SER A 99 16.76 -9.82 -13.29
CA SER A 99 15.95 -10.18 -14.47
C SER A 99 14.46 -10.21 -14.16
N ASN A 100 14.06 -10.76 -13.00
CA ASN A 100 12.66 -10.87 -12.62
C ASN A 100 12.06 -9.50 -12.26
N VAL A 101 12.81 -8.63 -11.58
CA VAL A 101 12.40 -7.25 -11.33
C VAL A 101 12.20 -6.49 -12.64
N LYS A 102 13.14 -6.62 -13.60
CA LYS A 102 12.98 -5.99 -14.93
C LYS A 102 11.75 -6.52 -15.68
N LYS A 103 11.50 -7.83 -15.67
CA LYS A 103 10.30 -8.42 -16.29
C LYS A 103 9.01 -7.89 -15.66
N ARG A 104 8.98 -7.76 -14.33
CA ARG A 104 7.83 -7.19 -13.62
C ARG A 104 7.63 -5.72 -13.98
N ARG A 105 8.67 -4.91 -14.03
CA ARG A 105 8.60 -3.52 -14.50
C ARG A 105 8.00 -3.42 -15.90
N HIS A 106 8.44 -4.32 -16.79
CA HIS A 106 7.89 -4.36 -18.15
C HIS A 106 6.39 -4.67 -18.17
N LEU A 107 5.92 -5.64 -17.36
CA LEU A 107 4.49 -5.93 -17.20
C LEU A 107 3.73 -4.71 -16.68
N MET A 108 4.28 -4.02 -15.68
CA MET A 108 3.66 -2.87 -15.01
C MET A 108 3.64 -1.58 -15.86
N ILE A 109 4.30 -1.53 -17.01
CA ILE A 109 4.15 -0.42 -17.99
C ILE A 109 2.67 -0.19 -18.35
N ASN A 110 1.88 -1.28 -18.39
CA ASN A 110 0.44 -1.21 -18.69
C ASN A 110 -0.44 -0.90 -17.48
N SER A 111 0.13 -0.64 -16.30
CA SER A 111 -0.64 -0.35 -15.11
C SER A 111 -1.43 0.97 -15.26
N PRO A 112 -2.72 0.99 -14.92
CA PRO A 112 -3.52 2.22 -14.87
C PRO A 112 -3.30 3.01 -13.58
N ILE A 113 -2.69 2.42 -12.55
CA ILE A 113 -2.44 3.00 -11.23
C ILE A 113 -0.97 2.88 -10.86
N ASP A 114 -0.53 3.73 -9.93
CA ASP A 114 0.83 3.75 -9.45
C ASP A 114 1.21 2.44 -8.75
N TYR A 115 2.51 2.13 -8.71
CA TYR A 115 2.96 0.91 -8.07
C TYR A 115 4.31 1.05 -7.39
N PHE A 116 4.51 0.23 -6.36
CA PHE A 116 5.78 0.01 -5.67
C PHE A 116 6.24 -1.41 -5.95
N MET A 117 7.55 -1.56 -6.09
CA MET A 117 8.16 -2.88 -6.27
C MET A 117 8.59 -3.46 -4.93
N ALA A 118 8.25 -4.72 -4.70
CA ALA A 118 8.78 -5.53 -3.62
C ALA A 118 9.33 -6.85 -4.16
N VAL A 119 10.19 -7.49 -3.42
CA VAL A 119 10.66 -8.86 -3.70
C VAL A 119 10.28 -9.79 -2.56
N LYS A 120 10.02 -11.06 -2.90
CA LYS A 120 9.83 -12.14 -1.95
C LYS A 120 10.94 -13.17 -2.15
N LEU A 121 11.54 -13.61 -1.07
CA LEU A 121 12.61 -14.61 -1.07
C LEU A 121 12.55 -15.45 0.20
N SER A 122 13.10 -16.65 0.14
CA SER A 122 13.19 -17.52 1.32
C SER A 122 14.19 -16.98 2.33
N LEU A 123 13.99 -17.28 3.63
CA LEU A 123 14.93 -16.93 4.69
C LEU A 123 16.37 -17.36 4.36
N LYS A 124 16.54 -18.55 3.77
CA LYS A 124 17.85 -19.10 3.37
C LYS A 124 18.56 -18.26 2.29
N SER A 125 17.79 -17.55 1.47
CA SER A 125 18.32 -16.68 0.42
C SER A 125 18.60 -15.25 0.90
N LEU A 126 18.20 -14.91 2.12
CA LEU A 126 18.41 -13.59 2.70
C LEU A 126 19.87 -13.40 3.10
N ASN A 127 20.60 -12.60 2.36
CA ASN A 127 22.01 -12.29 2.60
C ASN A 127 22.35 -10.85 2.16
N GLN A 128 23.57 -10.42 2.49
CA GLN A 128 24.05 -9.06 2.12
C GLN A 128 24.04 -8.78 0.61
N SER A 129 24.42 -9.79 -0.20
CA SER A 129 24.52 -9.62 -1.64
C SER A 129 23.14 -9.34 -2.26
N VAL A 130 22.13 -10.08 -1.84
CA VAL A 130 20.73 -9.87 -2.27
C VAL A 130 20.23 -8.48 -1.86
N LEU A 131 20.49 -8.05 -0.63
CA LEU A 131 20.07 -6.71 -0.17
C LEU A 131 20.78 -5.58 -0.95
N ARG A 132 22.04 -5.75 -1.30
CA ARG A 132 22.77 -4.80 -2.19
C ARG A 132 22.15 -4.75 -3.59
N LYS A 133 21.75 -5.91 -4.15
CA LYS A 133 21.03 -5.96 -5.43
C LYS A 133 19.67 -5.31 -5.35
N CYS A 134 18.93 -5.50 -4.25
CA CYS A 134 17.66 -4.79 -4.00
C CYS A 134 17.89 -3.27 -4.05
N LYS A 135 18.94 -2.76 -3.38
CA LYS A 135 19.31 -1.34 -3.45
C LYS A 135 19.58 -0.87 -4.89
N GLN A 136 20.41 -1.61 -5.63
CA GLN A 136 20.72 -1.27 -7.02
C GLN A 136 19.47 -1.22 -7.91
N GLN A 137 18.49 -2.07 -7.61
CA GLN A 137 17.20 -2.09 -8.28
C GLN A 137 16.17 -1.13 -7.67
N GLN A 138 16.53 -0.31 -6.67
CA GLN A 138 15.63 0.60 -5.96
C GLN A 138 14.40 -0.10 -5.35
N VAL A 139 14.57 -1.35 -4.92
CA VAL A 139 13.55 -2.12 -4.21
C VAL A 139 13.81 -2.02 -2.73
N SER A 140 12.89 -1.37 -2.01
CA SER A 140 13.03 -1.08 -0.57
C SER A 140 12.18 -1.98 0.32
N ILE A 141 11.38 -2.89 -0.25
CA ILE A 141 10.50 -3.79 0.49
C ILE A 141 10.87 -5.23 0.15
N VAL A 142 11.16 -6.01 1.18
CA VAL A 142 11.60 -7.41 1.02
C VAL A 142 10.74 -8.31 1.92
N PHE A 143 9.93 -9.16 1.30
CA PHE A 143 9.20 -10.23 1.99
C PHE A 143 10.13 -11.41 2.22
N VAL A 144 10.22 -11.83 3.45
CA VAL A 144 11.04 -12.98 3.87
C VAL A 144 10.12 -14.14 4.16
N GLU A 145 10.15 -15.15 3.31
CA GLU A 145 9.36 -16.35 3.48
C GLU A 145 9.98 -17.23 4.54
N ILE A 146 9.20 -17.52 5.57
CA ILE A 146 9.59 -18.31 6.73
C ILE A 146 8.77 -19.59 6.73
N ASN A 147 9.44 -20.73 6.64
CA ASN A 147 8.84 -22.04 6.75
C ASN A 147 8.97 -22.56 8.18
N LYS A 148 8.14 -23.55 8.54
CA LYS A 148 8.13 -24.14 9.90
C LYS A 148 9.46 -24.75 10.33
N ASP A 149 10.29 -25.20 9.37
CA ASP A 149 11.58 -25.86 9.60
C ASP A 149 12.77 -24.88 9.54
N ASP A 150 12.49 -23.61 9.27
CA ASP A 150 13.55 -22.59 9.21
C ASP A 150 14.00 -22.18 10.61
N ARG A 151 15.31 -22.07 10.76
CA ARG A 151 15.99 -21.68 12.01
C ARG A 151 16.37 -20.21 11.92
N LEU A 152 15.51 -19.33 12.45
CA LEU A 152 15.74 -17.88 12.47
C LEU A 152 17.02 -17.51 13.26
N ASP A 153 17.33 -18.26 14.30
CA ASP A 153 18.53 -18.08 15.15
C ASP A 153 19.86 -18.33 14.42
N LEU A 154 19.85 -19.15 13.37
CA LEU A 154 21.05 -19.46 12.57
C LEU A 154 21.36 -18.42 11.48
N THR A 155 20.47 -17.46 11.27
CA THR A 155 20.66 -16.41 10.26
C THR A 155 21.65 -15.35 10.77
N SER A 156 22.55 -14.91 9.90
CA SER A 156 23.58 -13.90 10.23
C SER A 156 23.00 -12.48 10.28
N TRP A 157 22.13 -12.20 11.24
CA TRP A 157 21.37 -10.94 11.35
C TRP A 157 22.26 -9.71 11.47
N GLY A 158 23.44 -9.82 12.09
CA GLY A 158 24.40 -8.72 12.14
C GLY A 158 24.79 -8.22 10.75
N TRP A 159 25.14 -9.14 9.84
CA TRP A 159 25.49 -8.82 8.48
C TRP A 159 24.32 -8.26 7.66
N ILE A 160 23.10 -8.76 7.91
CA ILE A 160 21.88 -8.24 7.29
C ILE A 160 21.65 -6.80 7.75
N ARG A 161 21.71 -6.53 9.06
CA ARG A 161 21.59 -5.18 9.61
C ARG A 161 22.59 -4.21 8.99
N ASP A 162 23.86 -4.62 8.87
CA ASP A 162 24.90 -3.76 8.31
C ASP A 162 24.64 -3.46 6.80
N ALA A 163 24.16 -4.43 6.04
CA ALA A 163 23.75 -4.22 4.65
C ALA A 163 22.53 -3.28 4.52
N MET A 164 21.64 -3.28 5.51
CA MET A 164 20.46 -2.41 5.55
C MET A 164 20.78 -1.00 6.09
N PHE A 165 21.92 -0.78 6.74
CA PHE A 165 22.23 0.50 7.39
C PHE A 165 22.17 1.68 6.43
N SER A 166 22.73 1.52 5.22
CA SER A 166 22.76 2.55 4.17
C SER A 166 21.60 2.47 3.18
N ASN A 167 20.59 1.63 3.47
CA ASN A 167 19.49 1.36 2.56
C ASN A 167 18.15 1.50 3.27
N PRO A 168 17.14 2.14 2.65
CA PRO A 168 15.80 2.23 3.22
C PRO A 168 15.02 0.90 3.05
N ILE A 169 15.64 -0.25 3.33
CA ILE A 169 14.98 -1.55 3.20
C ILE A 169 14.18 -1.86 4.46
N THR A 170 12.96 -2.35 4.28
CA THR A 170 12.11 -2.91 5.34
C THR A 170 11.83 -4.36 5.03
N LEU A 171 12.10 -5.25 6.00
CA LEU A 171 11.77 -6.66 5.91
C LEU A 171 10.34 -6.90 6.36
N ILE A 172 9.64 -7.81 5.69
CA ILE A 172 8.26 -8.20 6.03
C ILE A 172 8.22 -9.72 6.15
N PRO A 173 7.78 -10.27 7.29
CA PRO A 173 7.61 -11.71 7.41
C PRO A 173 6.49 -12.18 6.47
N PHE A 174 6.67 -13.33 5.88
CA PHE A 174 5.70 -13.98 5.02
C PHE A 174 5.72 -15.48 5.23
N THR A 175 4.60 -16.14 5.08
CA THR A 175 4.52 -17.61 5.01
C THR A 175 3.51 -18.01 3.95
N SER A 176 3.91 -18.94 3.08
CA SER A 176 3.03 -19.54 2.07
C SER A 176 2.32 -20.78 2.59
N ASP A 177 2.67 -21.27 3.80
CA ASP A 177 2.10 -22.48 4.36
C ASP A 177 0.69 -22.20 4.94
N GLU A 178 -0.33 -22.44 4.11
CA GLU A 178 -1.74 -22.32 4.52
C GLU A 178 -2.16 -23.37 5.54
N SER A 179 -1.41 -24.48 5.66
CA SER A 179 -1.70 -25.57 6.61
C SER A 179 -1.31 -25.21 8.05
N LEU A 180 -0.58 -24.12 8.25
CA LEU A 180 -0.21 -23.66 9.59
C LEU A 180 -1.44 -23.19 10.36
N SER A 181 -1.65 -23.80 11.53
CA SER A 181 -2.67 -23.32 12.46
C SER A 181 -2.39 -21.87 12.90
N PRO A 182 -3.42 -21.09 13.26
CA PRO A 182 -3.23 -19.71 13.75
C PRO A 182 -2.24 -19.60 14.89
N PHE A 183 -2.21 -20.60 15.78
CA PHE A 183 -1.27 -20.67 16.90
C PHE A 183 0.19 -20.79 16.42
N LYS A 184 0.45 -21.64 15.43
CA LYS A 184 1.80 -21.79 14.84
C LYS A 184 2.24 -20.55 14.09
N LYS A 185 1.34 -19.91 13.32
CA LYS A 185 1.60 -18.63 12.66
C LYS A 185 1.98 -17.55 13.68
N ASN A 186 1.25 -17.46 14.78
CA ASN A 186 1.55 -16.49 15.84
C ASN A 186 2.91 -16.78 16.51
N ARG A 187 3.26 -18.04 16.76
CA ARG A 187 4.56 -18.40 17.31
C ARG A 187 5.72 -18.00 16.38
N LEU A 188 5.61 -18.27 15.07
CA LEU A 188 6.60 -17.84 14.08
C LEU A 188 6.77 -16.32 14.09
N LEU A 189 5.65 -15.61 14.16
CA LEU A 189 5.65 -14.15 14.19
C LEU A 189 6.29 -13.60 15.49
N GLN A 190 6.03 -14.22 16.63
CA GLN A 190 6.68 -13.85 17.89
C GLN A 190 8.19 -14.06 17.85
N GLU A 191 8.66 -15.18 17.29
CA GLU A 191 10.08 -15.45 17.11
C GLU A 191 10.73 -14.45 16.15
N TRP A 192 10.11 -14.16 15.01
CA TRP A 192 10.53 -13.12 14.10
C TRP A 192 10.64 -11.77 14.81
N ASN A 193 9.60 -11.37 15.53
CA ASN A 193 9.55 -10.09 16.23
C ASN A 193 10.62 -9.96 17.30
N ARG A 194 10.92 -11.06 18.03
CA ARG A 194 12.02 -11.09 18.99
C ARG A 194 13.35 -10.79 18.30
N ILE A 195 13.66 -11.50 17.23
CA ILE A 195 14.93 -11.39 16.51
C ILE A 195 15.11 -10.02 15.87
N VAL A 196 14.10 -9.51 15.15
CA VAL A 196 14.24 -8.20 14.48
C VAL A 196 14.39 -7.04 15.47
N ARG A 197 13.81 -7.17 16.67
CA ARG A 197 14.02 -6.19 17.76
C ARG A 197 15.42 -6.31 18.36
N GLU A 198 15.88 -7.51 18.67
CA GLU A 198 17.21 -7.77 19.23
C GLU A 198 18.31 -7.22 18.33
N HIS A 199 18.18 -7.45 17.02
CA HIS A 199 19.16 -6.98 16.02
C HIS A 199 18.89 -5.58 15.47
N ARG A 200 17.82 -4.87 15.93
CA ARG A 200 17.43 -3.52 15.50
C ARG A 200 17.24 -3.42 13.97
N ILE A 201 16.58 -4.41 13.39
CA ILE A 201 16.29 -4.48 11.96
C ILE A 201 14.97 -3.75 11.66
N SER A 202 14.95 -2.96 10.58
CA SER A 202 13.70 -2.36 10.09
C SER A 202 12.79 -3.45 9.54
N SER A 203 11.67 -3.70 10.21
CA SER A 203 10.74 -4.77 9.85
C SER A 203 9.31 -4.44 10.26
N LEU A 204 8.35 -5.09 9.61
CA LEU A 204 6.98 -5.21 10.11
C LEU A 204 6.90 -6.37 11.12
N TYR A 205 5.90 -6.26 12.02
CA TYR A 205 5.66 -7.21 13.11
C TYR A 205 4.42 -8.06 12.90
N GLU A 206 3.91 -8.07 11.67
CA GLU A 206 2.69 -8.76 11.27
C GLU A 206 2.82 -9.31 9.85
N PHE A 207 2.03 -10.34 9.54
CA PHE A 207 1.86 -10.80 8.17
C PHE A 207 0.88 -9.89 7.46
N LEU A 208 1.17 -9.55 6.20
CA LEU A 208 0.27 -8.75 5.38
C LEU A 208 -0.62 -9.65 4.53
N GLU A 209 -1.88 -9.25 4.38
CA GLU A 209 -2.86 -9.94 3.56
C GLU A 209 -2.95 -9.33 2.16
N GLU A 210 -3.05 -10.20 1.13
CA GLU A 210 -3.23 -9.78 -0.25
C GLU A 210 -4.61 -9.17 -0.48
N GLY A 211 -4.66 -8.12 -1.29
CA GLY A 211 -5.93 -7.52 -1.73
C GLY A 211 -6.70 -6.77 -0.64
N THR A 212 -6.06 -6.49 0.50
CA THR A 212 -6.59 -5.62 1.56
C THR A 212 -5.85 -4.28 1.56
N PRO A 213 -6.51 -3.16 1.90
CA PRO A 213 -5.85 -1.87 2.07
C PRO A 213 -4.83 -1.93 3.21
N LEU A 214 -3.60 -1.46 2.94
CA LEU A 214 -2.59 -1.31 3.97
C LEU A 214 -2.96 -0.16 4.92
N SER A 215 -2.83 -0.40 6.21
CA SER A 215 -3.12 0.61 7.24
C SER A 215 -2.12 1.78 7.17
N LYS A 216 -2.51 2.93 7.69
CA LYS A 216 -1.65 4.11 7.77
C LYS A 216 -0.33 3.79 8.48
N GLU A 217 -0.37 3.01 9.55
CA GLU A 217 0.81 2.62 10.33
C GLU A 217 1.78 1.79 9.51
N ILE A 218 1.27 0.81 8.75
CA ILE A 218 2.07 0.02 7.81
C ILE A 218 2.69 0.93 6.75
N LEU A 219 1.90 1.81 6.14
CA LEU A 219 2.39 2.75 5.11
C LEU A 219 3.48 3.69 5.66
N MET A 220 3.35 4.17 6.89
CA MET A 220 4.37 4.96 7.58
C MET A 220 5.65 4.15 7.77
N LYS A 221 5.53 2.91 8.23
CA LYS A 221 6.68 2.02 8.48
C LYS A 221 7.39 1.65 7.18
N LEU A 222 6.66 1.48 6.10
CA LEU A 222 7.22 1.22 4.77
C LEU A 222 7.81 2.47 4.10
N GLY A 223 7.53 3.68 4.61
CA GLY A 223 7.96 4.95 4.00
C GLY A 223 7.13 5.35 2.77
N ILE A 224 5.95 4.79 2.62
CA ILE A 224 4.99 5.11 1.55
C ILE A 224 4.13 6.32 1.94
N TYR A 225 3.70 6.38 3.21
CA TYR A 225 3.01 7.54 3.77
C TYR A 225 4.02 8.67 4.00
N PRO A 226 3.68 9.93 3.74
CA PRO A 226 2.37 10.46 3.39
C PRO A 226 2.16 10.69 1.88
N VAL A 227 3.08 10.25 1.03
CA VAL A 227 3.02 10.47 -0.43
C VAL A 227 1.81 9.72 -1.03
N LYS A 228 1.52 8.54 -0.50
CA LYS A 228 0.31 7.77 -0.79
C LYS A 228 -0.42 7.44 0.51
N GLY A 229 -1.72 7.19 0.42
CA GLY A 229 -2.55 6.84 1.58
C GLY A 229 -2.91 8.03 2.47
N ASP A 230 -2.83 9.27 1.95
CA ASP A 230 -3.19 10.47 2.69
C ASP A 230 -3.91 11.51 1.83
N ILE A 231 -4.85 12.24 2.45
CA ILE A 231 -5.52 13.40 1.87
C ILE A 231 -4.98 14.63 2.58
N ARG A 232 -4.07 15.34 1.93
CA ARG A 232 -3.45 16.54 2.47
C ARG A 232 -3.06 17.53 1.37
N VAL A 233 -2.87 18.77 1.78
CA VAL A 233 -2.36 19.83 0.91
C VAL A 233 -1.01 19.44 0.29
N GLY A 234 -0.89 19.66 -1.01
CA GLY A 234 0.30 19.33 -1.81
C GLY A 234 0.29 17.94 -2.46
N ASN A 235 -0.53 17.01 -1.96
CA ASN A 235 -0.61 15.67 -2.54
C ASN A 235 -1.40 15.64 -3.85
N LYS A 236 -1.03 14.69 -4.74
CA LYS A 236 -1.84 14.33 -5.91
C LYS A 236 -3.21 13.83 -5.46
N LEU A 237 -4.25 14.12 -6.20
CA LEU A 237 -5.64 13.82 -5.87
C LEU A 237 -5.96 12.33 -6.14
N ASN A 238 -5.65 11.49 -5.16
CA ASN A 238 -5.97 10.06 -5.13
C ASN A 238 -6.95 9.80 -3.99
N TYR A 239 -8.20 9.49 -4.31
CA TYR A 239 -9.24 9.33 -3.30
C TYR A 239 -10.31 8.32 -3.71
N ASN A 240 -11.03 7.85 -2.70
CA ASN A 240 -12.27 7.12 -2.83
C ASN A 240 -13.41 7.93 -2.22
N LEU A 241 -14.59 7.89 -2.84
CA LEU A 241 -15.83 8.44 -2.30
C LEU A 241 -16.81 7.31 -2.02
N TYR A 242 -17.37 7.34 -0.82
CA TYR A 242 -18.42 6.44 -0.36
C TYR A 242 -19.66 7.27 -0.06
N LYS A 243 -20.83 6.80 -0.47
CA LYS A 243 -22.07 7.42 -0.04
C LYS A 243 -22.29 7.18 1.45
N LEU A 244 -22.61 8.23 2.20
CA LEU A 244 -22.84 8.13 3.65
C LEU A 244 -24.00 7.20 3.96
N GLU A 245 -25.04 7.15 3.13
CA GLU A 245 -26.21 6.28 3.30
C GLU A 245 -25.90 4.77 3.15
N GLU A 246 -24.84 4.42 2.45
CA GLU A 246 -24.42 3.03 2.24
C GLU A 246 -23.45 2.53 3.32
N LEU A 247 -22.98 3.42 4.21
CA LEU A 247 -22.04 3.06 5.27
C LEU A 247 -22.76 2.41 6.44
N LYS A 248 -22.14 1.38 7.00
CA LYS A 248 -22.54 0.83 8.28
C LYS A 248 -21.88 1.62 9.41
N TYR A 249 -22.54 1.72 10.54
CA TYR A 249 -22.05 2.45 11.70
C TYR A 249 -21.96 1.51 12.90
N HIS A 250 -20.93 1.66 13.71
CA HIS A 250 -20.87 1.08 15.04
C HIS A 250 -21.93 1.68 15.96
N ILE A 251 -22.22 1.02 17.09
CA ILE A 251 -23.13 1.52 18.14
C ILE A 251 -22.68 2.92 18.61
N ASP A 252 -21.38 3.20 18.58
CA ASP A 252 -20.77 4.50 18.94
C ASP A 252 -20.92 5.57 17.86
N GLY A 253 -21.62 5.28 16.75
CA GLY A 253 -21.80 6.19 15.62
C GLY A 253 -20.54 6.34 14.70
N LYS A 254 -19.55 5.48 14.87
CA LYS A 254 -18.34 5.48 13.99
C LYS A 254 -18.65 4.75 12.68
N PRO A 255 -18.29 5.31 11.52
CA PRO A 255 -18.48 4.63 10.25
C PRO A 255 -17.57 3.42 10.13
N ILE A 256 -18.11 2.31 9.68
CA ILE A 256 -17.37 1.07 9.40
C ILE A 256 -17.17 1.00 7.90
N ILE A 257 -15.92 1.14 7.45
CA ILE A 257 -15.56 0.87 6.06
C ILE A 257 -15.00 -0.55 5.98
N GLN A 258 -15.89 -1.52 5.80
CA GLN A 258 -15.48 -2.91 5.56
C GLN A 258 -15.09 -3.06 4.07
N HIS A 259 -13.82 -2.97 3.78
CA HIS A 259 -13.26 -2.99 2.40
C HIS A 259 -13.63 -4.24 1.58
N ASN A 260 -14.04 -5.31 2.22
CA ASN A 260 -14.50 -6.53 1.56
C ASN A 260 -16.00 -6.52 1.24
N GLU A 261 -16.78 -5.68 1.90
CA GLU A 261 -18.23 -5.61 1.74
C GLU A 261 -18.70 -4.38 0.97
N ILE A 262 -18.00 -3.24 1.13
CA ILE A 262 -18.41 -1.96 0.55
C ILE A 262 -17.33 -1.50 -0.43
N SER A 263 -17.70 -1.39 -1.70
CA SER A 263 -16.85 -0.79 -2.73
C SER A 263 -17.09 0.72 -2.82
N PRO A 264 -16.06 1.53 -3.13
CA PRO A 264 -16.27 2.96 -3.31
C PRO A 264 -17.17 3.25 -4.51
N THR A 265 -18.05 4.23 -4.37
CA THR A 265 -18.90 4.73 -5.46
C THR A 265 -18.04 5.36 -6.55
N PHE A 266 -17.06 6.15 -6.16
CA PHE A 266 -16.09 6.75 -7.08
C PHE A 266 -14.67 6.53 -6.58
N THR A 267 -13.75 6.23 -7.51
CA THR A 267 -12.31 6.23 -7.24
C THR A 267 -11.61 7.14 -8.22
N SER A 268 -10.77 8.02 -7.70
CA SER A 268 -9.93 8.91 -8.51
C SER A 268 -8.46 8.55 -8.36
N HIS A 269 -7.75 8.49 -9.48
CA HIS A 269 -6.31 8.36 -9.54
C HIS A 269 -5.71 9.55 -10.30
N ASN A 270 -4.82 10.31 -9.66
CA ASN A 270 -4.22 11.53 -10.21
C ASN A 270 -5.28 12.50 -10.80
N GLY A 271 -6.40 12.67 -10.08
CA GLY A 271 -7.51 13.56 -10.46
C GLY A 271 -8.40 13.04 -11.60
N LYS A 272 -8.20 11.81 -12.08
CA LYS A 272 -9.06 11.17 -13.08
C LYS A 272 -9.88 10.06 -12.43
N LEU A 273 -11.17 10.04 -12.71
CA LEU A 273 -12.03 8.96 -12.26
C LEU A 273 -11.66 7.67 -12.99
N ILE A 274 -11.39 6.62 -12.22
CA ILE A 274 -11.07 5.27 -12.71
C ILE A 274 -12.13 4.24 -12.33
N ASN A 275 -12.98 4.54 -11.33
CA ASN A 275 -14.16 3.78 -10.98
C ASN A 275 -15.35 4.72 -10.82
N ILE A 276 -16.47 4.37 -11.45
CA ILE A 276 -17.73 5.09 -11.38
C ILE A 276 -18.84 4.07 -11.16
N ASN A 277 -19.36 3.97 -9.95
CA ASN A 277 -20.42 3.00 -9.56
C ASN A 277 -20.08 1.55 -9.99
N GLY A 278 -18.85 1.11 -9.77
CA GLY A 278 -18.40 -0.24 -10.17
C GLY A 278 -17.98 -0.38 -11.64
N ASN A 279 -18.25 0.61 -12.47
CA ASN A 279 -17.75 0.66 -13.85
C ASN A 279 -16.31 1.13 -13.87
N ILE A 280 -15.40 0.26 -14.27
CA ILE A 280 -13.97 0.55 -14.27
C ILE A 280 -13.51 1.10 -15.62
N LEU A 281 -12.91 2.28 -15.59
CA LEU A 281 -12.21 2.90 -16.71
C LEU A 281 -10.74 2.46 -16.65
N PHE A 282 -10.41 1.38 -17.36
CA PHE A 282 -9.05 0.90 -17.42
C PHE A 282 -8.23 1.72 -18.43
N LEU A 283 -7.32 2.54 -17.93
CA LEU A 283 -6.46 3.42 -18.73
C LEU A 283 -5.01 2.91 -18.67
N PRO A 284 -4.56 2.05 -19.58
CA PRO A 284 -3.22 1.47 -19.53
C PRO A 284 -2.14 2.54 -19.61
N GLY A 285 -1.02 2.32 -18.91
CA GLY A 285 0.15 3.21 -18.95
C GLY A 285 -0.03 4.56 -18.24
N LYS A 286 -1.02 4.68 -17.34
CA LYS A 286 -1.21 5.90 -16.54
C LYS A 286 -0.61 5.81 -15.14
N GLY A 287 -0.25 4.61 -14.71
CA GLY A 287 0.46 4.39 -13.47
C GLY A 287 1.96 4.65 -13.61
N GLU A 288 2.57 5.10 -12.52
CA GLU A 288 4.00 5.37 -12.41
C GLU A 288 4.63 4.45 -11.36
N GLU A 289 5.88 4.02 -11.58
CA GLU A 289 6.66 3.36 -10.52
C GLU A 289 7.02 4.39 -9.45
N CYS A 290 6.67 4.07 -8.21
CA CYS A 290 6.98 4.89 -7.05
C CYS A 290 8.18 4.30 -6.29
N PHE A 291 9.07 5.17 -5.84
CA PHE A 291 10.26 4.78 -5.09
C PHE A 291 10.19 5.28 -3.66
N ILE A 292 10.71 4.48 -2.74
CA ILE A 292 10.80 4.83 -1.32
C ILE A 292 12.18 5.44 -1.09
N SER A 293 12.21 6.72 -0.74
CA SER A 293 13.44 7.45 -0.46
C SER A 293 13.86 7.36 1.00
N ILE A 294 12.89 7.28 1.91
CA ILE A 294 13.11 7.26 3.35
C ILE A 294 12.25 6.14 3.94
N SER A 295 12.89 5.20 4.65
CA SER A 295 12.14 4.17 5.38
C SER A 295 11.61 4.72 6.71
N GLY A 296 10.46 4.21 7.15
CA GLY A 296 9.93 4.48 8.48
C GLY A 296 10.67 3.77 9.62
N ARG A 297 11.99 3.61 9.51
CA ARG A 297 12.83 2.80 10.41
C ARG A 297 12.66 3.13 11.89
N PHE A 298 12.45 4.40 12.19
CA PHE A 298 12.35 4.89 13.57
C PHE A 298 10.90 5.09 14.03
N ILE A 299 9.91 4.79 13.19
CA ILE A 299 8.51 4.89 13.55
C ILE A 299 8.16 3.67 14.40
N PRO A 300 7.72 3.84 15.67
CA PRO A 300 7.25 2.74 16.48
C PRO A 300 5.98 2.16 15.85
N GLN A 301 5.89 0.85 15.76
CA GLN A 301 4.66 0.15 15.42
C GLN A 301 4.00 -0.24 16.75
N SER A 302 2.75 0.19 16.97
CA SER A 302 1.97 -0.30 18.09
C SER A 302 1.85 -1.81 17.95
N ALA A 303 2.27 -2.56 18.97
CA ALA A 303 2.03 -3.97 19.01
C ALA A 303 0.52 -4.16 19.18
N SER A 304 -0.16 -4.71 18.17
CA SER A 304 -1.49 -5.26 18.34
C SER A 304 -1.36 -6.44 19.32
N PHE A 305 -1.86 -6.24 20.55
CA PHE A 305 -1.99 -7.29 21.56
C PHE A 305 -3.24 -8.13 21.30
#